data_f3e5dd034677064a675d5e41e05d6881
#
_entry.id   f3e5dd034677064a675d5e41e05d6881
#
_cell.length_a   1.000
_cell.length_b   1.000
_cell.length_c   1.000
_cell.angle_alpha   90.00
_cell.angle_beta   90.00
_cell.angle_gamma   90.00
#
_symmetry.space_group_name_H-M   'P 1'
#
loop_
_entity.id
_entity.type
_entity.pdbx_description
1 polymer ?
#
loop_
_entity_poly.entity_id
_entity_poly.type
_entity_poly.pdbx_seq_one_letter_code
_entity_poly.pdbx_strand_id
1 'polypeptide(L)'
;MSAFENLSPIIQALLGTGFTWGMTALGSAPVFMVKEVKQEIMDGMLGFAAGVMIAASYWSLLAPAIEMSEGGTLPAWLPPAVGFILGGVFLAGIDKVLPHLHLGMPIEAAEGLKTTWHRSVLLILAITLHNFPEGLAVGVAFGAVAADLPSATLAGAVALALGIGIQNFPEGTAVAMPLRREGMSRLKSFWYGQLSGIVEPIAAVIGAAAVLLARPILPYALSFAAGAMIFVVVEELIPEAQRSGDTNLATNGAMLGFTVMMILDVALG
;
A
#
# COMPACT_ATOMS: atom_id res chain seq x y z
N MET A 1 -24.81 -2.43 3.91
CA MET A 1 -24.10 -1.37 4.67
C MET A 1 -24.44 -1.43 6.16
N SER A 2 -25.70 -1.51 6.58
CA SER A 2 -26.09 -1.43 8.02
C SER A 2 -25.38 -2.41 8.98
N ALA A 3 -25.11 -3.66 8.57
CA ALA A 3 -24.41 -4.62 9.43
C ALA A 3 -22.92 -4.28 9.59
N PHE A 4 -22.28 -3.79 8.53
CA PHE A 4 -20.87 -3.39 8.54
C PHE A 4 -20.65 -2.10 9.34
N GLU A 5 -21.59 -1.15 9.24
CA GLU A 5 -21.59 0.12 9.98
C GLU A 5 -21.57 -0.07 11.50
N ASN A 6 -22.22 -1.13 11.99
CA ASN A 6 -22.31 -1.44 13.43
C ASN A 6 -21.09 -2.20 13.99
N LEU A 7 -20.11 -2.56 13.16
CA LEU A 7 -18.90 -3.23 13.62
C LEU A 7 -17.91 -2.23 14.26
N SER A 8 -17.07 -2.72 15.16
CA SER A 8 -15.99 -1.88 15.68
C SER A 8 -15.01 -1.49 14.57
N PRO A 9 -14.35 -0.31 14.65
CA PRO A 9 -13.38 0.14 13.65
C PRO A 9 -12.27 -0.85 13.38
N ILE A 10 -11.82 -1.57 14.40
CA ILE A 10 -10.81 -2.62 14.27
C ILE A 10 -11.34 -3.78 13.40
N ILE A 11 -12.60 -4.20 13.59
CA ILE A 11 -13.19 -5.25 12.77
C ILE A 11 -13.42 -4.76 11.34
N GLN A 12 -13.86 -3.51 11.15
CA GLN A 12 -14.00 -2.91 9.83
C GLN A 12 -12.65 -2.87 9.10
N ALA A 13 -11.58 -2.44 9.78
CA ALA A 13 -10.22 -2.42 9.25
C ALA A 13 -9.72 -3.84 8.90
N LEU A 14 -9.97 -4.84 9.76
CA LEU A 14 -9.64 -6.24 9.48
C LEU A 14 -10.39 -6.80 8.27
N LEU A 15 -11.67 -6.48 8.10
CA LEU A 15 -12.45 -6.92 6.93
C LEU A 15 -11.97 -6.22 5.66
N GLY A 16 -11.69 -4.90 5.74
CA GLY A 16 -11.10 -4.14 4.64
C GLY A 16 -9.75 -4.71 4.20
N THR A 17 -8.85 -4.94 5.16
CA THR A 17 -7.53 -5.51 4.84
C THR A 17 -7.54 -7.02 4.60
N GLY A 18 -8.53 -7.74 5.06
CA GLY A 18 -8.81 -9.10 4.61
C GLY A 18 -9.17 -9.15 3.12
N PHE A 19 -9.91 -8.16 2.63
CA PHE A 19 -10.19 -7.99 1.21
C PHE A 19 -8.91 -7.61 0.43
N THR A 20 -8.11 -6.63 0.90
CA THR A 20 -6.89 -6.21 0.20
C THR A 20 -5.87 -7.35 0.11
N TRP A 21 -5.65 -8.08 1.21
CA TRP A 21 -4.84 -9.31 1.22
C TRP A 21 -5.42 -10.39 0.28
N GLY A 22 -6.74 -10.56 0.24
CA GLY A 22 -7.41 -11.47 -0.70
C GLY A 22 -7.11 -11.13 -2.16
N MET A 23 -7.00 -9.84 -2.49
CA MET A 23 -6.62 -9.36 -3.82
C MET A 23 -5.14 -9.62 -4.13
N THR A 24 -4.23 -9.50 -3.16
CA THR A 24 -2.84 -9.94 -3.29
C THR A 24 -2.75 -11.44 -3.57
N ALA A 25 -3.56 -12.25 -2.86
CA ALA A 25 -3.66 -13.69 -3.12
C ALA A 25 -4.20 -13.99 -4.52
N LEU A 26 -5.22 -13.27 -4.96
CA LEU A 26 -5.77 -13.40 -6.31
C LEU A 26 -4.74 -12.99 -7.37
N GLY A 27 -3.97 -11.93 -7.14
CA GLY A 27 -2.86 -11.49 -7.98
C GLY A 27 -1.72 -12.51 -8.06
N SER A 28 -1.53 -13.30 -7.00
CA SER A 28 -0.54 -14.39 -6.99
C SER A 28 -1.00 -15.65 -7.74
N ALA A 29 -2.31 -15.81 -7.99
CA ALA A 29 -2.90 -17.00 -8.60
C ALA A 29 -2.50 -17.26 -10.08
N PRO A 30 -2.13 -16.28 -10.91
CA PRO A 30 -1.67 -16.53 -12.29
C PRO A 30 -0.54 -17.54 -12.41
N VAL A 31 0.28 -17.79 -11.38
CA VAL A 31 1.32 -18.84 -11.38
C VAL A 31 0.80 -20.25 -11.65
N PHE A 32 -0.50 -20.50 -11.42
CA PHE A 32 -1.14 -21.78 -11.72
C PHE A 32 -1.48 -21.93 -13.21
N MET A 33 -1.70 -20.81 -13.92
CA MET A 33 -2.20 -20.78 -15.29
C MET A 33 -1.09 -20.53 -16.30
N VAL A 34 -0.17 -19.59 -16.01
CA VAL A 34 0.90 -19.19 -16.93
C VAL A 34 2.27 -19.40 -16.30
N LYS A 35 3.32 -19.51 -17.15
CA LYS A 35 4.71 -19.64 -16.67
C LYS A 35 5.35 -18.29 -16.41
N GLU A 36 4.98 -17.29 -17.20
CA GLU A 36 5.50 -15.93 -17.11
C GLU A 36 4.47 -14.92 -17.62
N VAL A 37 4.55 -13.72 -17.16
CA VAL A 37 3.85 -12.54 -17.65
C VAL A 37 4.86 -11.70 -18.43
N LYS A 38 4.46 -11.14 -19.56
CA LYS A 38 5.31 -10.22 -20.34
C LYS A 38 5.66 -9.00 -19.48
N GLN A 39 6.92 -8.57 -19.57
CA GLN A 39 7.40 -7.45 -18.76
C GLN A 39 6.60 -6.17 -19.03
N GLU A 40 6.24 -5.89 -20.28
CA GLU A 40 5.45 -4.70 -20.62
C GLU A 40 4.08 -4.68 -19.93
N ILE A 41 3.44 -5.85 -19.78
CA ILE A 41 2.16 -5.98 -19.05
C ILE A 41 2.40 -5.73 -17.57
N MET A 42 3.49 -6.27 -17.01
CA MET A 42 3.86 -6.06 -15.62
C MET A 42 4.12 -4.58 -15.33
N ASP A 43 4.87 -3.89 -16.21
CA ASP A 43 5.15 -2.47 -16.09
C ASP A 43 3.86 -1.63 -16.10
N GLY A 44 2.91 -1.96 -16.98
CA GLY A 44 1.58 -1.32 -16.98
C GLY A 44 0.77 -1.56 -15.70
N MET A 45 0.84 -2.78 -15.15
CA MET A 45 0.17 -3.16 -13.90
C MET A 45 0.79 -2.44 -12.68
N LEU A 46 2.12 -2.38 -12.59
CA LEU A 46 2.82 -1.66 -11.52
C LEU A 46 2.64 -0.15 -11.64
N GLY A 47 2.65 0.38 -12.87
CA GLY A 47 2.27 1.77 -13.11
C GLY A 47 0.86 2.07 -12.59
N PHE A 48 -0.10 1.20 -12.87
CA PHE A 48 -1.47 1.34 -12.36
C PHE A 48 -1.51 1.37 -10.82
N ALA A 49 -0.79 0.46 -10.16
CA ALA A 49 -0.68 0.45 -8.70
C ALA A 49 -0.10 1.78 -8.17
N ALA A 50 0.99 2.26 -8.76
CA ALA A 50 1.58 3.55 -8.40
C ALA A 50 0.58 4.71 -8.52
N GLY A 51 -0.20 4.74 -9.60
CA GLY A 51 -1.24 5.75 -9.82
C GLY A 51 -2.34 5.73 -8.76
N VAL A 52 -2.84 4.53 -8.41
CA VAL A 52 -3.83 4.34 -7.33
C VAL A 52 -3.28 4.87 -6.00
N MET A 53 -2.05 4.48 -5.64
CA MET A 53 -1.42 4.89 -4.38
C MET A 53 -1.20 6.41 -4.29
N ILE A 54 -0.78 7.07 -5.39
CA ILE A 54 -0.64 8.53 -5.40
C ILE A 54 -1.99 9.21 -5.15
N ALA A 55 -3.03 8.79 -5.82
CA ALA A 55 -4.37 9.34 -5.66
C ALA A 55 -4.92 9.11 -4.24
N ALA A 56 -4.81 7.89 -3.72
CA ALA A 56 -5.23 7.52 -2.36
C ALA A 56 -4.47 8.35 -1.31
N SER A 57 -3.16 8.53 -1.48
CA SER A 57 -2.34 9.35 -0.56
C SER A 57 -2.84 10.78 -0.45
N TYR A 58 -3.36 11.34 -1.53
CA TYR A 58 -3.91 12.69 -1.48
C TYR A 58 -5.36 12.71 -0.97
N TRP A 59 -6.30 12.07 -1.69
CA TRP A 59 -7.74 12.21 -1.39
C TRP A 59 -8.15 11.51 -0.10
N SER A 60 -7.71 10.28 0.10
CA SER A 60 -8.13 9.50 1.28
C SER A 60 -7.35 9.83 2.55
N LEU A 61 -6.16 10.43 2.47
CA LEU A 61 -5.27 10.61 3.62
C LEU A 61 -4.87 12.08 3.84
N LEU A 62 -4.21 12.75 2.87
CA LEU A 62 -3.70 14.11 3.07
C LEU A 62 -4.81 15.15 3.12
N ALA A 63 -5.79 15.10 2.22
CA ALA A 63 -6.87 16.07 2.19
C ALA A 63 -7.70 16.05 3.50
N PRO A 64 -8.14 14.88 4.02
CA PRO A 64 -8.77 14.81 5.34
C PRO A 64 -7.84 15.29 6.47
N ALA A 65 -6.54 14.97 6.44
CA ALA A 65 -5.61 15.42 7.47
C ALA A 65 -5.47 16.95 7.52
N ILE A 66 -5.46 17.62 6.35
CA ILE A 66 -5.43 19.08 6.24
C ILE A 66 -6.73 19.67 6.79
N GLU A 67 -7.88 19.15 6.37
CA GLU A 67 -9.19 19.60 6.82
C GLU A 67 -9.36 19.47 8.34
N MET A 68 -8.95 18.32 8.91
CA MET A 68 -8.95 18.10 10.36
C MET A 68 -8.01 19.05 11.13
N SER A 69 -7.03 19.64 10.46
CA SER A 69 -6.09 20.60 11.07
C SER A 69 -6.61 22.03 11.02
N GLU A 70 -7.68 22.32 10.27
CA GLU A 70 -8.29 23.63 10.21
C GLU A 70 -8.93 24.02 11.54
N GLY A 71 -8.81 25.28 11.94
CA GLY A 71 -9.35 25.76 13.21
C GLY A 71 -8.59 25.35 14.48
N GLY A 72 -7.48 24.59 14.33
CA GLY A 72 -6.60 24.22 15.43
C GLY A 72 -5.69 25.38 15.90
N THR A 73 -4.85 25.10 16.88
CA THR A 73 -3.87 26.10 17.43
C THR A 73 -2.64 26.26 16.53
N LEU A 74 -2.38 25.30 15.63
CA LEU A 74 -1.27 25.30 14.69
C LEU A 74 -1.79 25.65 13.28
N PRO A 75 -0.92 26.17 12.39
CA PRO A 75 -1.27 26.34 10.98
C PRO A 75 -1.75 24.99 10.37
N ALA A 76 -2.82 24.99 9.59
CA ALA A 76 -3.46 23.77 9.09
C ALA A 76 -2.53 22.86 8.25
N TRP A 77 -1.50 23.44 7.63
CA TRP A 77 -0.51 22.67 6.86
C TRP A 77 0.54 21.96 7.74
N LEU A 78 0.76 22.41 8.99
CA LEU A 78 1.90 21.95 9.79
C LEU A 78 1.76 20.49 10.26
N PRO A 79 0.63 20.05 10.88
CA PRO A 79 0.47 18.65 11.28
C PRO A 79 0.59 17.68 10.09
N PRO A 80 -0.10 17.91 8.92
CA PRO A 80 0.05 17.05 7.76
C PRO A 80 1.47 17.03 7.17
N ALA A 81 2.14 18.18 7.10
CA ALA A 81 3.52 18.25 6.60
C ALA A 81 4.49 17.45 7.49
N VAL A 82 4.37 17.59 8.80
CA VAL A 82 5.21 16.85 9.76
C VAL A 82 4.93 15.35 9.66
N GLY A 83 3.66 14.94 9.67
CA GLY A 83 3.29 13.53 9.54
C GLY A 83 3.82 12.92 8.23
N PHE A 84 3.62 13.59 7.12
CA PHE A 84 4.07 13.15 5.79
C PHE A 84 5.59 12.92 5.74
N ILE A 85 6.37 13.88 6.20
CA ILE A 85 7.84 13.74 6.24
C ILE A 85 8.25 12.60 7.18
N LEU A 86 7.63 12.49 8.36
CA LEU A 86 7.92 11.41 9.29
C LEU A 86 7.60 10.03 8.72
N GLY A 87 6.54 9.89 7.93
CA GLY A 87 6.19 8.64 7.23
C GLY A 87 7.29 8.23 6.24
N GLY A 88 7.72 9.16 5.39
CA GLY A 88 8.83 8.91 4.46
C GLY A 88 10.14 8.59 5.17
N VAL A 89 10.51 9.35 6.20
CA VAL A 89 11.74 9.11 6.99
C VAL A 89 11.69 7.77 7.71
N PHE A 90 10.53 7.37 8.22
CA PHE A 90 10.34 6.07 8.87
C PHE A 90 10.59 4.93 7.89
N LEU A 91 10.00 4.98 6.70
CA LEU A 91 10.21 3.96 5.67
C LEU A 91 11.67 3.96 5.19
N ALA A 92 12.26 5.11 4.90
CA ALA A 92 13.67 5.21 4.56
C ALA A 92 14.60 4.64 5.65
N GLY A 93 14.20 4.76 6.91
CA GLY A 93 14.92 4.16 8.06
C GLY A 93 14.82 2.64 8.08
N ILE A 94 13.61 2.10 7.87
CA ILE A 94 13.39 0.64 7.80
C ILE A 94 14.14 0.06 6.60
N ASP A 95 14.04 0.70 5.44
CA ASP A 95 14.71 0.33 4.21
C ASP A 95 16.23 0.14 4.38
N LYS A 96 16.88 1.05 5.09
CA LYS A 96 18.31 0.96 5.42
C LYS A 96 18.67 -0.16 6.40
N VAL A 97 17.72 -0.66 7.18
CA VAL A 97 17.97 -1.64 8.24
C VAL A 97 17.53 -3.04 7.81
N LEU A 98 16.36 -3.16 7.19
CA LEU A 98 15.81 -4.46 6.83
C LEU A 98 16.48 -5.00 5.57
N PRO A 99 17.09 -6.21 5.62
CA PRO A 99 17.66 -6.81 4.41
C PRO A 99 16.56 -7.09 3.38
N HIS A 100 16.66 -6.50 2.21
CA HIS A 100 15.71 -6.70 1.12
C HIS A 100 16.39 -6.59 -0.24
N LEU A 101 15.70 -7.00 -1.29
CA LEU A 101 16.20 -7.00 -2.66
C LEU A 101 15.10 -6.58 -3.61
N HIS A 102 15.36 -5.57 -4.41
CA HIS A 102 14.44 -5.13 -5.45
C HIS A 102 14.29 -6.19 -6.55
N LEU A 103 13.10 -6.26 -7.15
CA LEU A 103 12.80 -7.21 -8.21
C LEU A 103 13.83 -7.11 -9.35
N GLY A 104 14.31 -8.27 -9.81
CA GLY A 104 15.25 -8.37 -10.93
C GLY A 104 16.67 -7.87 -10.70
N MET A 105 17.00 -7.35 -9.54
CA MET A 105 18.37 -6.96 -9.21
C MET A 105 19.21 -8.19 -8.83
N PRO A 106 20.55 -8.17 -9.08
CA PRO A 106 21.44 -9.23 -8.62
C PRO A 106 21.54 -9.22 -7.09
N ILE A 107 21.87 -10.37 -6.48
CA ILE A 107 21.88 -10.51 -5.01
C ILE A 107 22.91 -9.57 -4.35
N GLU A 108 23.93 -9.18 -5.08
CA GLU A 108 24.98 -8.24 -4.64
C GLU A 108 24.44 -6.82 -4.46
N ALA A 109 23.29 -6.51 -5.05
CA ALA A 109 22.57 -5.26 -4.92
C ALA A 109 21.55 -5.27 -3.79
N ALA A 110 21.54 -6.30 -2.92
CA ALA A 110 20.66 -6.34 -1.76
C ALA A 110 21.00 -5.19 -0.81
N GLU A 111 19.96 -4.50 -0.37
CA GLU A 111 20.03 -3.36 0.53
C GLU A 111 19.80 -3.77 2.00
N GLY A 112 19.97 -2.83 2.93
CA GLY A 112 19.86 -3.11 4.35
C GLY A 112 21.12 -3.72 4.98
N LEU A 113 20.95 -4.34 6.13
CA LEU A 113 22.04 -5.01 6.84
C LEU A 113 22.50 -6.24 6.06
N LYS A 114 23.84 -6.43 5.95
CA LYS A 114 24.42 -7.58 5.26
C LYS A 114 23.90 -8.89 5.85
N THR A 115 23.39 -9.76 4.98
CA THR A 115 22.79 -11.03 5.36
C THR A 115 23.20 -12.15 4.40
N THR A 116 23.04 -13.38 4.84
CA THR A 116 23.20 -14.59 4.02
C THR A 116 21.85 -15.18 3.60
N TRP A 117 20.78 -14.44 3.76
CA TRP A 117 19.44 -14.91 3.42
C TRP A 117 19.29 -15.15 1.92
N HIS A 118 18.45 -16.15 1.60
CA HIS A 118 18.21 -16.52 0.21
C HIS A 118 17.50 -15.38 -0.54
N ARG A 119 17.83 -15.19 -1.82
CA ARG A 119 17.26 -14.16 -2.70
C ARG A 119 15.74 -14.03 -2.60
N SER A 120 15.03 -15.17 -2.60
CA SER A 120 13.56 -15.19 -2.51
C SER A 120 13.04 -14.58 -1.20
N VAL A 121 13.76 -14.73 -0.09
CA VAL A 121 13.38 -14.12 1.20
C VAL A 121 13.51 -12.59 1.12
N LEU A 122 14.62 -12.12 0.53
CA LEU A 122 14.86 -10.68 0.36
C LEU A 122 13.81 -10.01 -0.55
N LEU A 123 13.42 -10.69 -1.64
CA LEU A 123 12.35 -10.21 -2.52
C LEU A 123 10.99 -10.14 -1.81
N ILE A 124 10.66 -11.14 -1.01
CA ILE A 124 9.40 -11.15 -0.25
C ILE A 124 9.40 -10.03 0.80
N LEU A 125 10.53 -9.79 1.47
CA LEU A 125 10.65 -8.74 2.48
C LEU A 125 10.48 -7.36 1.86
N ALA A 126 11.07 -7.09 0.68
CA ALA A 126 10.87 -5.84 -0.02
C ALA A 126 9.37 -5.51 -0.13
N ILE A 127 8.58 -6.41 -0.72
CA ILE A 127 7.15 -6.17 -0.94
C ILE A 127 6.33 -6.20 0.35
N THR A 128 6.73 -7.00 1.34
CA THR A 128 6.10 -6.95 2.68
C THR A 128 6.26 -5.56 3.32
N LEU A 129 7.38 -4.88 3.08
CA LEU A 129 7.59 -3.50 3.53
C LEU A 129 6.62 -2.52 2.88
N HIS A 130 6.29 -2.71 1.59
CA HIS A 130 5.34 -1.88 0.86
C HIS A 130 3.92 -2.03 1.39
N ASN A 131 3.51 -3.23 1.72
CA ASN A 131 2.16 -3.54 2.19
C ASN A 131 1.90 -3.04 3.62
N PHE A 132 2.95 -2.73 4.40
CA PHE A 132 2.77 -2.19 5.75
C PHE A 132 2.11 -0.80 5.76
N PRO A 133 2.58 0.21 4.98
CA PRO A 133 1.90 1.50 4.84
C PRO A 133 0.45 1.38 4.36
N GLU A 134 0.15 0.45 3.47
CA GLU A 134 -1.18 0.23 2.93
C GLU A 134 -2.15 -0.24 4.00
N GLY A 135 -1.78 -1.28 4.73
CA GLY A 135 -2.55 -1.75 5.87
C GLY A 135 -2.72 -0.66 6.93
N LEU A 136 -1.65 0.10 7.22
CA LEU A 136 -1.70 1.21 8.16
C LEU A 136 -2.70 2.28 7.71
N ALA A 137 -2.69 2.65 6.43
CA ALA A 137 -3.60 3.63 5.83
C ALA A 137 -5.06 3.21 5.99
N VAL A 138 -5.40 1.96 5.64
CA VAL A 138 -6.76 1.41 5.83
C VAL A 138 -7.15 1.45 7.31
N GLY A 139 -6.26 1.01 8.19
CA GLY A 139 -6.51 1.02 9.63
C GLY A 139 -6.78 2.40 10.19
N VAL A 140 -5.95 3.38 9.84
CA VAL A 140 -6.10 4.79 10.26
C VAL A 140 -7.41 5.37 9.71
N ALA A 141 -7.76 5.08 8.44
CA ALA A 141 -9.00 5.57 7.84
C ALA A 141 -10.25 5.05 8.57
N PHE A 142 -10.35 3.74 8.85
CA PHE A 142 -11.47 3.21 9.64
C PHE A 142 -11.44 3.68 11.10
N GLY A 143 -10.27 3.86 11.70
CA GLY A 143 -10.13 4.47 13.01
C GLY A 143 -10.62 5.92 13.05
N ALA A 144 -10.37 6.68 11.98
CA ALA A 144 -10.80 8.07 11.84
C ALA A 144 -12.33 8.21 11.78
N VAL A 145 -13.03 7.30 11.11
CA VAL A 145 -14.51 7.25 11.07
C VAL A 145 -15.09 7.20 12.48
N ALA A 146 -14.50 6.40 13.38
CA ALA A 146 -14.97 6.30 14.77
C ALA A 146 -14.65 7.55 15.63
N ALA A 147 -13.86 8.48 15.12
CA ALA A 147 -13.61 9.75 15.78
C ALA A 147 -14.71 10.79 15.52
N ASP A 148 -15.77 10.44 14.74
CA ASP A 148 -16.91 11.29 14.37
C ASP A 148 -16.50 12.65 13.75
N LEU A 149 -15.46 12.61 12.89
CA LEU A 149 -14.98 13.81 12.20
C LEU A 149 -15.71 13.98 10.86
N PRO A 150 -16.13 15.21 10.49
CA PRO A 150 -16.85 15.43 9.24
C PRO A 150 -16.13 14.96 7.97
N SER A 151 -14.79 15.04 7.98
CA SER A 151 -13.90 14.66 6.87
C SER A 151 -13.56 13.17 6.84
N ALA A 152 -13.99 12.36 7.82
CA ALA A 152 -13.74 10.92 7.87
C ALA A 152 -15.05 10.15 7.69
N THR A 153 -15.35 9.78 6.45
CA THR A 153 -16.57 9.03 6.15
C THR A 153 -16.29 7.52 6.05
N LEU A 154 -17.28 6.70 6.41
CA LEU A 154 -17.18 5.25 6.20
C LEU A 154 -17.05 4.91 4.70
N ALA A 155 -17.72 5.66 3.85
CA ALA A 155 -17.66 5.48 2.40
C ALA A 155 -16.26 5.78 1.87
N GLY A 156 -15.58 6.83 2.35
CA GLY A 156 -14.18 7.13 2.02
C GLY A 156 -13.21 6.05 2.50
N ALA A 157 -13.38 5.53 3.73
CA ALA A 157 -12.55 4.42 4.22
C ALA A 157 -12.75 3.13 3.38
N VAL A 158 -13.97 2.86 2.93
CA VAL A 158 -14.29 1.74 2.02
C VAL A 158 -13.68 2.00 0.63
N ALA A 159 -13.78 3.23 0.09
CA ALA A 159 -13.19 3.60 -1.19
C ALA A 159 -11.66 3.38 -1.18
N LEU A 160 -10.99 3.81 -0.10
CA LEU A 160 -9.57 3.56 0.10
C LEU A 160 -9.25 2.05 0.11
N ALA A 161 -9.99 1.25 0.88
CA ALA A 161 -9.77 -0.20 0.94
C ALA A 161 -10.02 -0.87 -0.42
N LEU A 162 -11.00 -0.43 -1.19
CA LEU A 162 -11.26 -0.91 -2.56
C LEU A 162 -10.11 -0.55 -3.50
N GLY A 163 -9.64 0.69 -3.47
CA GLY A 163 -8.51 1.14 -4.29
C GLY A 163 -7.24 0.36 -4.00
N ILE A 164 -6.86 0.24 -2.72
CA ILE A 164 -5.71 -0.57 -2.28
C ILE A 164 -5.91 -2.04 -2.70
N GLY A 165 -7.10 -2.61 -2.53
CA GLY A 165 -7.36 -3.98 -2.98
C GLY A 165 -7.16 -4.16 -4.50
N ILE A 166 -7.63 -3.23 -5.31
CA ILE A 166 -7.47 -3.32 -6.77
C ILE A 166 -5.98 -3.26 -7.16
N GLN A 167 -5.19 -2.39 -6.54
CA GLN A 167 -3.75 -2.28 -6.82
C GLN A 167 -2.92 -3.45 -6.28
N ASN A 168 -3.37 -4.13 -5.22
CA ASN A 168 -2.72 -5.31 -4.67
C ASN A 168 -2.73 -6.52 -5.63
N PHE A 169 -3.66 -6.57 -6.58
CA PHE A 169 -3.65 -7.62 -7.61
C PHE A 169 -2.38 -7.55 -8.48
N PRO A 170 -2.01 -6.42 -9.11
CA PRO A 170 -0.70 -6.24 -9.72
C PRO A 170 0.48 -6.65 -8.85
N GLU A 171 0.49 -6.24 -7.61
CA GLU A 171 1.61 -6.50 -6.69
C GLU A 171 1.77 -7.99 -6.36
N GLY A 172 0.67 -8.69 -6.06
CA GLY A 172 0.71 -10.14 -5.87
C GLY A 172 1.27 -10.87 -7.10
N THR A 173 0.96 -10.39 -8.31
CA THR A 173 1.51 -10.91 -9.56
C THR A 173 3.01 -10.62 -9.65
N ALA A 174 3.43 -9.40 -9.30
CA ALA A 174 4.83 -8.96 -9.33
C ALA A 174 5.72 -9.76 -8.38
N VAL A 175 5.18 -10.26 -7.25
CA VAL A 175 5.92 -11.16 -6.34
C VAL A 175 5.95 -12.59 -6.86
N ALA A 176 4.79 -13.15 -7.15
CA ALA A 176 4.64 -14.57 -7.39
C ALA A 176 5.27 -15.03 -8.72
N MET A 177 5.19 -14.20 -9.78
CA MET A 177 5.68 -14.57 -11.10
C MET A 177 7.21 -14.66 -11.20
N PRO A 178 8.01 -13.71 -10.66
CA PRO A 178 9.46 -13.86 -10.61
C PRO A 178 9.90 -15.10 -9.82
N LEU A 179 9.31 -15.38 -8.68
CA LEU A 179 9.60 -16.58 -7.89
C LEU A 179 9.35 -17.87 -8.71
N ARG A 180 8.29 -17.87 -9.52
CA ARG A 180 7.98 -18.96 -10.44
C ARG A 180 9.03 -19.08 -11.54
N ARG A 181 9.51 -17.97 -12.09
CA ARG A 181 10.56 -17.92 -13.11
C ARG A 181 11.90 -18.44 -12.59
N GLU A 182 12.22 -18.17 -11.32
CA GLU A 182 13.43 -18.69 -10.62
C GLU A 182 13.37 -20.19 -10.31
N GLY A 183 12.33 -20.92 -10.78
CA GLY A 183 12.21 -22.36 -10.65
C GLY A 183 11.43 -22.84 -9.42
N MET A 184 10.88 -21.94 -8.64
CA MET A 184 10.03 -22.30 -7.52
C MET A 184 8.76 -23.01 -7.99
N SER A 185 8.24 -23.96 -7.21
CA SER A 185 6.98 -24.65 -7.54
C SER A 185 5.79 -23.65 -7.52
N ARG A 186 4.76 -23.93 -8.34
CA ARG A 186 3.55 -23.09 -8.42
C ARG A 186 2.95 -22.79 -7.05
N LEU A 187 2.81 -23.82 -6.21
CA LEU A 187 2.24 -23.68 -4.89
C LEU A 187 3.11 -22.81 -3.96
N LYS A 188 4.43 -22.98 -4.00
CA LYS A 188 5.35 -22.14 -3.21
C LYS A 188 5.34 -20.70 -3.68
N SER A 189 5.38 -20.46 -5.01
CA SER A 189 5.32 -19.11 -5.56
C SER A 189 4.03 -18.39 -5.18
N PHE A 190 2.87 -19.08 -5.29
CA PHE A 190 1.59 -18.56 -4.81
C PHE A 190 1.62 -18.26 -3.32
N TRP A 191 2.12 -19.22 -2.51
CA TRP A 191 2.12 -19.09 -1.05
C TRP A 191 2.97 -17.93 -0.59
N TYR A 192 4.14 -17.75 -1.16
CA TYR A 192 5.00 -16.61 -0.83
C TYR A 192 4.47 -15.29 -1.39
N GLY A 193 3.88 -15.29 -2.59
CA GLY A 193 3.23 -14.11 -3.15
C GLY A 193 2.11 -13.59 -2.26
N GLN A 194 1.18 -14.45 -1.82
CA GLN A 194 0.08 -14.01 -0.96
C GLN A 194 0.55 -13.66 0.47
N LEU A 195 1.64 -14.25 0.98
CA LEU A 195 2.16 -13.92 2.31
C LEU A 195 2.70 -12.50 2.40
N SER A 196 3.10 -11.87 1.30
CA SER A 196 3.55 -10.47 1.33
C SER A 196 2.45 -9.52 1.83
N GLY A 197 1.18 -9.83 1.54
CA GLY A 197 0.04 -9.02 1.98
C GLY A 197 -0.43 -9.28 3.41
N ILE A 198 0.08 -10.33 4.11
CA ILE A 198 -0.41 -10.67 5.47
C ILE A 198 -0.09 -9.58 6.51
N VAL A 199 0.87 -8.72 6.22
CA VAL A 199 1.22 -7.60 7.10
C VAL A 199 0.13 -6.53 7.13
N GLU A 200 -0.70 -6.42 6.09
CA GLU A 200 -1.76 -5.41 6.00
C GLU A 200 -2.80 -5.52 7.12
N PRO A 201 -3.41 -6.68 7.41
CA PRO A 201 -4.30 -6.83 8.56
C PRO A 201 -3.64 -6.46 9.89
N ILE A 202 -2.35 -6.79 10.05
CA ILE A 202 -1.59 -6.47 11.27
C ILE A 202 -1.41 -4.96 11.39
N ALA A 203 -0.94 -4.31 10.32
CA ALA A 203 -0.74 -2.87 10.27
C ALA A 203 -2.06 -2.11 10.44
N ALA A 204 -3.17 -2.63 9.88
CA ALA A 204 -4.49 -2.02 10.03
C ALA A 204 -4.98 -2.02 11.48
N VAL A 205 -4.77 -3.10 12.22
CA VAL A 205 -5.10 -3.14 13.65
C VAL A 205 -4.28 -2.10 14.42
N ILE A 206 -2.98 -1.98 14.11
CA ILE A 206 -2.09 -0.98 14.72
C ILE A 206 -2.59 0.43 14.39
N GLY A 207 -2.91 0.72 13.13
CA GLY A 207 -3.40 2.03 12.69
C GLY A 207 -4.73 2.41 13.35
N ALA A 208 -5.72 1.52 13.33
CA ALA A 208 -7.00 1.74 13.98
C ALA A 208 -6.87 1.94 15.50
N ALA A 209 -6.08 1.10 16.16
CA ALA A 209 -5.85 1.21 17.60
C ALA A 209 -5.13 2.52 17.99
N ALA A 210 -4.13 2.94 17.21
CA ALA A 210 -3.41 4.18 17.46
C ALA A 210 -4.36 5.40 17.42
N VAL A 211 -5.26 5.45 16.44
CA VAL A 211 -6.26 6.52 16.32
C VAL A 211 -7.26 6.51 17.49
N LEU A 212 -7.76 5.32 17.86
CA LEU A 212 -8.71 5.18 18.97
C LEU A 212 -8.10 5.58 20.32
N LEU A 213 -6.80 5.34 20.52
CA LEU A 213 -6.09 5.69 21.76
C LEU A 213 -5.72 7.17 21.85
N ALA A 214 -5.50 7.84 20.73
CA ALA A 214 -4.96 9.21 20.72
C ALA A 214 -5.52 10.04 19.56
N ARG A 215 -6.79 10.46 19.65
CA ARG A 215 -7.45 11.31 18.64
C ARG A 215 -6.64 12.53 18.16
N PRO A 216 -5.88 13.26 19.03
CA PRO A 216 -5.10 14.42 18.58
C PRO A 216 -3.99 14.10 17.58
N ILE A 217 -3.55 12.83 17.47
CA ILE A 217 -2.52 12.44 16.50
C ILE A 217 -3.08 12.14 15.10
N LEU A 218 -4.41 12.17 14.93
CA LEU A 218 -5.05 11.71 13.70
C LEU A 218 -4.57 12.42 12.43
N PRO A 219 -4.44 13.77 12.37
CA PRO A 219 -3.89 14.43 11.18
C PRO A 219 -2.45 13.98 10.87
N TYR A 220 -1.65 13.74 11.92
CA TYR A 220 -0.29 13.21 11.77
C TYR A 220 -0.30 11.74 11.30
N ALA A 221 -1.21 10.91 11.81
CA ALA A 221 -1.28 9.49 11.46
C ALA A 221 -1.72 9.28 10.01
N LEU A 222 -2.75 10.01 9.54
CA LEU A 222 -3.20 9.99 8.15
C LEU A 222 -2.07 10.43 7.21
N SER A 223 -1.45 11.57 7.48
CA SER A 223 -0.37 12.08 6.65
C SER A 223 0.91 11.25 6.75
N PHE A 224 1.18 10.61 7.90
CA PHE A 224 2.27 9.63 8.03
C PHE A 224 2.06 8.45 7.09
N ALA A 225 0.87 7.87 7.06
CA ALA A 225 0.54 6.78 6.13
C ALA A 225 0.69 7.24 4.67
N ALA A 226 0.21 8.45 4.33
CA ALA A 226 0.39 9.03 2.99
C ALA A 226 1.87 9.21 2.62
N GLY A 227 2.69 9.73 3.54
CA GLY A 227 4.14 9.92 3.31
C GLY A 227 4.88 8.61 3.12
N ALA A 228 4.53 7.58 3.90
CA ALA A 228 5.07 6.24 3.75
C ALA A 228 4.67 5.63 2.39
N MET A 229 3.40 5.77 1.96
CA MET A 229 2.95 5.29 0.66
C MET A 229 3.64 6.01 -0.51
N ILE A 230 3.80 7.33 -0.45
CA ILE A 230 4.51 8.09 -1.50
C ILE A 230 5.99 7.70 -1.56
N PHE A 231 6.62 7.43 -0.42
CA PHE A 231 8.00 6.89 -0.40
C PHE A 231 8.10 5.61 -1.20
N VAL A 232 7.24 4.63 -0.94
CA VAL A 232 7.18 3.35 -1.67
C VAL A 232 6.95 3.56 -3.17
N VAL A 233 6.02 4.44 -3.54
CA VAL A 233 5.74 4.71 -4.95
C VAL A 233 6.96 5.24 -5.69
N VAL A 234 7.70 6.16 -5.08
CA VAL A 234 8.86 6.83 -5.72
C VAL A 234 10.10 5.94 -5.71
N GLU A 235 10.33 5.23 -4.61
CA GLU A 235 11.53 4.40 -4.43
C GLU A 235 11.43 3.07 -5.16
N GLU A 236 10.23 2.49 -5.23
CA GLU A 236 10.04 1.11 -5.67
C GLU A 236 9.16 0.99 -6.92
N LEU A 237 7.88 1.39 -6.82
CA LEU A 237 6.90 1.07 -7.86
C LEU A 237 7.19 1.75 -9.19
N ILE A 238 7.53 3.03 -9.18
CA ILE A 238 7.82 3.77 -10.42
C ILE A 238 9.11 3.23 -11.08
N PRO A 239 10.24 3.05 -10.36
CA PRO A 239 11.42 2.45 -10.96
C PRO A 239 11.18 1.04 -11.50
N GLU A 240 10.46 0.20 -10.77
CA GLU A 240 10.16 -1.16 -11.22
C GLU A 240 9.25 -1.18 -12.45
N ALA A 241 8.22 -0.30 -12.49
CA ALA A 241 7.31 -0.16 -13.63
C ALA A 241 7.99 0.32 -14.92
N GLN A 242 9.20 0.87 -14.84
CA GLN A 242 9.95 1.39 -16.00
C GLN A 242 11.11 0.49 -16.44
N ARG A 243 11.23 -0.70 -15.88
CA ARG A 243 12.39 -1.59 -16.13
C ARG A 243 12.52 -2.13 -17.55
N SER A 244 11.42 -2.27 -18.30
CA SER A 244 11.50 -2.71 -19.70
C SER A 244 12.12 -1.66 -20.63
N GLY A 245 12.18 -0.40 -20.19
CA GLY A 245 12.59 0.75 -21.00
C GLY A 245 11.45 1.33 -21.87
N ASP A 246 10.32 0.65 -22.00
CA ASP A 246 9.09 1.22 -22.58
C ASP A 246 8.23 1.84 -21.48
N THR A 247 8.45 3.12 -21.24
CA THR A 247 7.77 3.86 -20.17
C THR A 247 6.31 4.19 -20.48
N ASN A 248 5.84 3.99 -21.73
CA ASN A 248 4.49 4.40 -22.14
C ASN A 248 3.41 3.58 -21.44
N LEU A 249 3.57 2.25 -21.33
CA LEU A 249 2.59 1.40 -20.64
C LEU A 249 2.55 1.69 -19.14
N ALA A 250 3.71 1.88 -18.50
CA ALA A 250 3.80 2.28 -17.10
C ALA A 250 3.12 3.63 -16.84
N THR A 251 3.40 4.62 -17.69
CA THR A 251 2.80 5.96 -17.59
C THR A 251 1.29 5.91 -17.80
N ASN A 252 0.82 5.21 -18.83
CA ASN A 252 -0.62 5.06 -19.10
C ASN A 252 -1.31 4.28 -17.96
N GLY A 253 -0.65 3.25 -17.43
CA GLY A 253 -1.08 2.54 -16.23
C GLY A 253 -1.26 3.50 -15.05
N ALA A 254 -0.26 4.33 -14.75
CA ALA A 254 -0.30 5.29 -13.65
C ALA A 254 -1.44 6.31 -13.82
N MET A 255 -1.61 6.85 -15.02
CA MET A 255 -2.72 7.76 -15.32
C MET A 255 -4.09 7.09 -15.13
N LEU A 256 -4.23 5.84 -15.56
CA LEU A 256 -5.46 5.08 -15.37
C LEU A 256 -5.72 4.77 -13.90
N GLY A 257 -4.71 4.28 -13.17
CA GLY A 257 -4.82 3.96 -11.75
C GLY A 257 -5.18 5.18 -10.91
N PHE A 258 -4.51 6.31 -11.16
CA PHE A 258 -4.82 7.60 -10.54
C PHE A 258 -6.28 8.00 -10.81
N THR A 259 -6.73 7.89 -12.07
CA THR A 259 -8.10 8.24 -12.44
C THR A 259 -9.13 7.34 -11.76
N VAL A 260 -8.90 6.04 -11.72
CA VAL A 260 -9.80 5.08 -11.06
C VAL A 260 -9.92 5.40 -9.58
N MET A 261 -8.82 5.64 -8.89
CA MET A 261 -8.84 5.94 -7.46
C MET A 261 -9.50 7.31 -7.18
N MET A 262 -9.18 8.32 -8.00
CA MET A 262 -9.85 9.62 -7.91
C MET A 262 -11.37 9.49 -8.04
N ILE A 263 -11.86 8.65 -8.97
CA ILE A 263 -13.30 8.39 -9.13
C ILE A 263 -13.87 7.71 -7.90
N LEU A 264 -13.17 6.71 -7.35
CA LEU A 264 -13.62 6.01 -6.13
C LEU A 264 -13.74 6.98 -4.95
N ASP A 265 -12.72 7.81 -4.71
CA ASP A 265 -12.75 8.79 -3.63
C ASP A 265 -13.84 9.86 -3.83
N VAL A 266 -13.93 10.48 -5.01
CA VAL A 266 -14.86 11.58 -5.26
C VAL A 266 -16.32 11.10 -5.38
N ALA A 267 -16.55 9.88 -5.88
CA ALA A 267 -17.91 9.36 -6.08
C ALA A 267 -18.45 8.63 -4.84
N LEU A 268 -17.60 8.08 -3.99
CA LEU A 268 -18.00 7.32 -2.80
C LEU A 268 -17.68 8.06 -1.48
N GLY A 269 -16.57 8.82 -1.46
CA GLY A 269 -16.13 9.61 -0.30
C GLY A 269 -16.86 10.90 -0.19
#